data_bae1008c6404b45d1b7005e73d7b5f74
#
_entry.id   bae1008c6404b45d1b7005e73d7b5f74
#
_cell.length_a   1.000
_cell.length_b   1.000
_cell.length_c   1.000
_cell.angle_alpha   90.00
_cell.angle_beta   90.00
_cell.angle_gamma   90.00
#
_symmetry.space_group_name_H-M   'P 1'
#
loop_
_entity.id
_entity.type
_entity.pdbx_description
1 polymer ?
#
loop_
_entity_poly.entity_id
_entity_poly.type
_entity_poly.pdbx_seq_one_letter_code
_entity_poly.pdbx_strand_id
1 'polypeptide(L)'
;MTDTINTRELIMNILLEMDREKTPCHLAVRDALDKYQFLPRQDRAFIKRVCEGTVEYGIQNDYIINQYSKIKINKCKPVIRAILRMSVYQIRFLDAVPDSAVVNEAVKLAEKKHFYNLKGFVNGVLRTIVREKDHLPMPKENNTTQYLSVKYSMPVSYTHLTLPTIA
;
A
#
# COMPACT_ATOMS: atom_id res chain seq x y z
N MET A 1 24.43 9.23 18.66
CA MET A 1 23.14 8.51 18.47
C MET A 1 22.96 8.27 16.99
N THR A 2 23.05 7.05 16.57
CA THR A 2 22.67 6.68 15.22
C THR A 2 21.16 6.71 15.18
N ASP A 3 20.57 7.75 14.57
CA ASP A 3 19.15 7.75 14.23
C ASP A 3 18.91 6.54 13.32
N THR A 4 18.34 5.51 13.90
CA THR A 4 17.97 4.33 13.15
C THR A 4 16.87 4.74 12.18
N ILE A 5 17.20 4.78 10.89
CA ILE A 5 16.22 5.14 9.85
C ILE A 5 15.09 4.12 9.87
N ASN A 6 13.88 4.63 10.06
CA ASN A 6 12.68 3.79 9.98
C ASN A 6 12.37 3.50 8.51
N THR A 7 12.61 2.26 8.10
CA THR A 7 12.38 1.83 6.70
C THR A 7 10.94 2.05 6.25
N ARG A 8 9.96 1.85 7.12
CA ARG A 8 8.55 2.05 6.79
C ARG A 8 8.19 3.52 6.64
N GLU A 9 8.79 4.39 7.44
CA GLU A 9 8.64 5.84 7.25
C GLU A 9 9.23 6.29 5.92
N LEU A 10 10.38 5.76 5.55
CA LEU A 10 11.00 6.05 4.26
C LEU A 10 10.13 5.58 3.10
N ILE A 11 9.56 4.38 3.17
CA ILE A 11 8.60 3.87 2.18
C ILE A 11 7.40 4.82 2.06
N MET A 12 6.82 5.22 3.18
CA MET A 12 5.69 6.17 3.18
C MET A 12 6.07 7.48 2.49
N ASN A 13 7.24 8.02 2.78
CA ASN A 13 7.73 9.26 2.17
C ASN A 13 7.94 9.11 0.66
N ILE A 14 8.46 7.98 0.20
CA ILE A 14 8.60 7.68 -1.23
C ILE A 14 7.23 7.66 -1.91
N LEU A 15 6.24 6.98 -1.32
CA LEU A 15 4.89 6.91 -1.86
C LEU A 15 4.21 8.28 -1.91
N LEU A 16 4.41 9.10 -0.89
CA LEU A 16 3.90 10.48 -0.86
C LEU A 16 4.53 11.36 -1.94
N GLU A 17 5.84 11.24 -2.13
CA GLU A 17 6.56 11.98 -3.18
C GLU A 17 6.09 11.58 -4.57
N MET A 18 5.93 10.27 -4.81
CA MET A 18 5.38 9.76 -6.07
C MET A 18 4.01 10.35 -6.39
N ASP A 19 3.13 10.38 -5.39
CA ASP A 19 1.76 10.87 -5.55
C ASP A 19 1.74 12.38 -5.84
N ARG A 20 2.57 13.14 -5.12
CA ARG A 20 2.68 14.59 -5.26
C ARG A 20 3.33 15.02 -6.58
N GLU A 21 4.47 14.41 -6.92
CA GLU A 21 5.29 14.80 -8.08
C GLU A 21 4.94 14.03 -9.35
N LYS A 22 4.01 13.06 -9.26
CA LYS A 22 3.66 12.15 -10.37
C LYS A 22 4.89 11.41 -10.95
N THR A 23 5.84 11.11 -10.08
CA THR A 23 7.08 10.41 -10.45
C THR A 23 6.81 8.91 -10.60
N PRO A 24 7.30 8.25 -11.66
CA PRO A 24 7.23 6.80 -11.78
C PRO A 24 7.92 6.09 -10.60
N CYS A 25 7.34 4.97 -10.16
CA CYS A 25 7.79 4.25 -8.97
C CYS A 25 9.28 3.90 -9.02
N HIS A 26 9.74 3.34 -10.13
CA HIS A 26 11.13 2.90 -10.27
C HIS A 26 12.14 4.06 -10.15
N LEU A 27 11.77 5.26 -10.60
CA LEU A 27 12.61 6.45 -10.46
C LEU A 27 12.61 6.98 -9.02
N ALA A 28 11.44 7.06 -8.39
CA ALA A 28 11.34 7.52 -7.00
C ALA A 28 12.10 6.60 -6.04
N VAL A 29 11.99 5.29 -6.22
CA VAL A 29 12.70 4.29 -5.41
C VAL A 29 14.21 4.39 -5.65
N ARG A 30 14.65 4.47 -6.89
CA ARG A 30 16.07 4.62 -7.23
C ARG A 30 16.65 5.86 -6.57
N ASP A 31 16.03 7.01 -6.75
CA ASP A 31 16.52 8.28 -6.22
C ASP A 31 16.59 8.27 -4.68
N ALA A 32 15.61 7.66 -4.03
CA ALA A 32 15.62 7.50 -2.57
C ALA A 32 16.75 6.57 -2.12
N LEU A 33 16.92 5.41 -2.77
CA LEU A 33 17.97 4.45 -2.40
C LEU A 33 19.37 5.00 -2.68
N ASP A 34 19.54 5.87 -3.67
CA ASP A 34 20.80 6.55 -3.92
C ASP A 34 21.20 7.49 -2.77
N LYS A 35 20.22 8.14 -2.14
CA LYS A 35 20.45 8.97 -0.95
C LYS A 35 20.81 8.15 0.30
N TYR A 36 20.33 6.91 0.38
CA TYR A 36 20.48 6.05 1.55
C TYR A 36 21.33 4.81 1.25
N GLN A 37 22.45 5.00 0.54
CA GLN A 37 23.36 3.92 0.18
C GLN A 37 23.96 3.17 1.37
N PHE A 38 24.04 3.83 2.51
CA PHE A 38 24.56 3.24 3.76
C PHE A 38 23.61 2.26 4.44
N LEU A 39 22.35 2.19 3.99
CA LEU A 39 21.41 1.21 4.55
C LEU A 39 21.83 -0.22 4.22
N PRO A 40 21.61 -1.18 5.15
CA PRO A 40 21.83 -2.58 4.86
C PRO A 40 21.12 -3.06 3.61
N ARG A 41 21.71 -3.99 2.89
CA ARG A 41 21.14 -4.53 1.66
C ARG A 41 19.73 -5.07 1.87
N GLN A 42 19.48 -5.70 3.01
CA GLN A 42 18.16 -6.23 3.35
C GLN A 42 17.10 -5.12 3.45
N ASP A 43 17.44 -4.02 4.09
CA ASP A 43 16.52 -2.87 4.23
C ASP A 43 16.24 -2.21 2.88
N ARG A 44 17.26 -2.08 2.04
CA ARG A 44 17.12 -1.53 0.69
C ARG A 44 16.21 -2.43 -0.18
N ALA A 45 16.39 -3.73 -0.09
CA ALA A 45 15.54 -4.70 -0.78
C ALA A 45 14.09 -4.66 -0.29
N PHE A 46 13.88 -4.51 1.01
CA PHE A 46 12.56 -4.38 1.63
C PHE A 46 11.85 -3.11 1.14
N ILE A 47 12.55 -1.96 1.16
CA ILE A 47 12.01 -0.69 0.68
C ILE A 47 11.56 -0.81 -0.77
N LYS A 48 12.40 -1.34 -1.64
CA LYS A 48 12.10 -1.54 -3.05
C LYS A 48 10.88 -2.43 -3.24
N ARG A 49 10.86 -3.58 -2.58
CA ARG A 49 9.77 -4.56 -2.68
C ARG A 49 8.43 -3.99 -2.24
N VAL A 50 8.39 -3.30 -1.11
CA VAL A 50 7.14 -2.73 -0.58
C VAL A 50 6.64 -1.58 -1.45
N CYS A 51 7.52 -0.68 -1.89
CA CYS A 51 7.13 0.42 -2.77
C CYS A 51 6.57 -0.10 -4.10
N GLU A 52 7.29 -0.97 -4.77
CA GLU A 52 6.88 -1.52 -6.08
C GLU A 52 5.61 -2.35 -5.97
N GLY A 53 5.52 -3.21 -4.95
CA GLY A 53 4.34 -4.05 -4.73
C GLY A 53 3.10 -3.24 -4.35
N THR A 54 3.26 -2.20 -3.54
CA THR A 54 2.16 -1.31 -3.17
C THR A 54 1.57 -0.61 -4.39
N VAL A 55 2.41 -0.20 -5.33
CA VAL A 55 1.96 0.42 -6.58
C VAL A 55 1.33 -0.62 -7.51
N GLU A 56 1.97 -1.77 -7.68
CA GLU A 56 1.49 -2.85 -8.55
C GLU A 56 0.10 -3.34 -8.16
N TYR A 57 -0.13 -3.57 -6.88
CA TYR A 57 -1.42 -4.06 -6.36
C TYR A 57 -2.32 -2.94 -5.84
N GLY A 58 -2.05 -1.69 -6.20
CA GLY A 58 -2.74 -0.52 -5.67
C GLY A 58 -4.25 -0.55 -5.85
N ILE A 59 -4.73 -0.87 -7.04
CA ILE A 59 -6.17 -0.92 -7.35
C ILE A 59 -6.86 -2.03 -6.55
N GLN A 60 -6.24 -3.20 -6.50
CA GLN A 60 -6.76 -4.34 -5.75
C GLN A 60 -6.79 -4.06 -4.24
N ASN A 61 -5.71 -3.49 -3.70
CA ASN A 61 -5.63 -3.13 -2.29
C ASN A 61 -6.61 -2.01 -1.93
N ASP A 62 -6.80 -1.03 -2.79
CA ASP A 62 -7.78 0.04 -2.57
C ASP A 62 -9.21 -0.53 -2.53
N TYR A 63 -9.53 -1.47 -3.39
CA TYR A 63 -10.82 -2.15 -3.35
C TYR A 63 -11.03 -2.85 -2.01
N ILE A 64 -10.04 -3.61 -1.54
CA ILE A 64 -10.11 -4.34 -0.28
C ILE A 64 -10.27 -3.36 0.90
N ILE A 65 -9.47 -2.30 0.95
CA ILE A 65 -9.58 -1.28 2.00
C ILE A 65 -10.97 -0.67 2.02
N ASN A 66 -11.53 -0.35 0.86
CA ASN A 66 -12.86 0.26 0.76
C ASN A 66 -13.99 -0.65 1.24
N GLN A 67 -13.79 -1.97 1.27
CA GLN A 67 -14.79 -2.91 1.82
C GLN A 67 -14.87 -2.86 3.35
N TYR A 68 -13.78 -2.49 4.02
CA TYR A 68 -13.67 -2.49 5.48
C TYR A 68 -13.58 -1.10 6.09
N SER A 69 -13.40 -0.08 5.28
CA SER A 69 -13.25 1.30 5.73
C SER A 69 -14.55 2.07 5.58
N LYS A 70 -14.89 2.85 6.61
CA LYS A 70 -16.03 3.79 6.55
C LYS A 70 -15.76 4.97 5.61
N ILE A 71 -14.49 5.30 5.41
CA ILE A 71 -14.05 6.39 4.54
C ILE A 71 -13.36 5.76 3.33
N LYS A 72 -13.80 6.13 2.13
CA LYS A 72 -13.14 5.66 0.89
C LYS A 72 -11.68 6.11 0.86
N ILE A 73 -10.79 5.23 0.38
CA ILE A 73 -9.36 5.48 0.39
C ILE A 73 -8.97 6.79 -0.33
N ASN A 74 -9.66 7.14 -1.40
CA ASN A 74 -9.43 8.37 -2.15
C ASN A 74 -9.86 9.64 -1.39
N LYS A 75 -10.66 9.50 -0.33
CA LYS A 75 -11.08 10.58 0.56
C LYS A 75 -10.16 10.71 1.78
N CYS A 76 -9.29 9.76 2.02
CA CYS A 76 -8.33 9.79 3.12
C CYS A 76 -7.25 10.86 2.86
N LYS A 77 -6.71 11.40 3.96
CA LYS A 77 -5.51 12.24 3.86
C LYS A 77 -4.36 11.46 3.19
N PRO A 78 -3.51 12.10 2.38
CA PRO A 78 -2.43 11.41 1.67
C PRO A 78 -1.55 10.52 2.55
N VAL A 79 -1.18 11.00 3.74
CA VAL A 79 -0.37 10.23 4.71
C VAL A 79 -1.11 8.96 5.13
N ILE A 80 -2.38 9.05 5.51
CA ILE A 80 -3.18 7.90 5.93
C ILE A 80 -3.37 6.92 4.78
N ARG A 81 -3.62 7.43 3.59
CA ARG A 81 -3.74 6.61 2.38
C ARG A 81 -2.46 5.82 2.09
N ALA A 82 -1.31 6.46 2.16
CA ALA A 82 -0.01 5.80 1.98
C ALA A 82 0.23 4.72 3.05
N ILE A 83 -0.05 5.02 4.31
CA ILE A 83 0.09 4.07 5.43
C ILE A 83 -0.80 2.84 5.22
N LEU A 84 -2.07 3.03 4.87
CA LEU A 84 -3.01 1.93 4.64
C LEU A 84 -2.57 1.06 3.46
N ARG A 85 -2.22 1.67 2.33
CA ARG A 85 -1.82 0.95 1.12
C ARG A 85 -0.57 0.10 1.34
N MET A 86 0.48 0.67 1.90
CA MET A 86 1.73 -0.07 2.16
C MET A 86 1.54 -1.17 3.21
N SER A 87 0.70 -0.94 4.19
CA SER A 87 0.41 -1.93 5.24
C SER A 87 -0.38 -3.11 4.71
N VAL A 88 -1.40 -2.87 3.90
CA VAL A 88 -2.20 -3.93 3.28
C VAL A 88 -1.34 -4.79 2.36
N TYR A 89 -0.45 -4.19 1.59
CA TYR A 89 0.50 -4.96 0.79
C TYR A 89 1.35 -5.90 1.65
N GLN A 90 1.91 -5.41 2.75
CA GLN A 90 2.72 -6.21 3.66
C GLN A 90 1.90 -7.37 4.28
N ILE A 91 0.69 -7.09 4.74
CA ILE A 91 -0.20 -8.11 5.32
C ILE A 91 -0.49 -9.23 4.31
N ARG A 92 -0.73 -8.87 3.06
CA ARG A 92 -1.14 -9.84 2.03
C ARG A 92 0.01 -10.65 1.44
N PHE A 93 1.17 -10.06 1.27
CA PHE A 93 2.24 -10.63 0.45
C PHE A 93 3.55 -10.91 1.18
N LEU A 94 3.74 -10.40 2.39
CA LEU A 94 4.99 -10.56 3.14
C LEU A 94 4.79 -11.46 4.37
N ASP A 95 4.78 -12.76 4.16
CA ASP A 95 4.55 -13.74 5.23
C ASP A 95 5.64 -13.70 6.32
N ALA A 96 6.86 -13.30 5.96
CA ALA A 96 7.96 -13.17 6.91
C ALA A 96 7.79 -12.02 7.91
N VAL A 97 6.89 -11.07 7.63
CA VAL A 97 6.60 -9.94 8.51
C VAL A 97 5.32 -10.26 9.30
N PRO A 98 5.38 -10.32 10.64
CA PRO A 98 4.18 -10.57 11.45
C PRO A 98 3.12 -9.48 11.21
N ASP A 99 1.87 -9.89 11.05
CA ASP A 99 0.76 -8.96 10.79
C ASP A 99 0.60 -7.94 11.93
N SER A 100 0.80 -8.38 13.18
CA SER A 100 0.77 -7.48 14.35
C SER A 100 1.84 -6.39 14.28
N ALA A 101 3.03 -6.73 13.77
CA ALA A 101 4.10 -5.75 13.59
C ALA A 101 3.73 -4.70 12.52
N VAL A 102 3.13 -5.14 11.42
CA VAL A 102 2.65 -4.23 10.37
C VAL A 102 1.62 -3.25 10.92
N VAL A 103 0.63 -3.74 11.65
CA VAL A 103 -0.43 -2.91 12.23
C VAL A 103 0.14 -1.92 13.25
N ASN A 104 1.02 -2.39 14.15
CA ASN A 104 1.65 -1.54 15.17
C ASN A 104 2.49 -0.42 14.55
N GLU A 105 3.28 -0.74 13.55
CA GLU A 105 4.10 0.27 12.84
C GLU A 105 3.24 1.27 12.07
N ALA A 106 2.13 0.84 11.48
CA ALA A 106 1.18 1.73 10.82
C ALA A 106 0.58 2.75 11.79
N VAL A 107 0.17 2.30 12.97
CA VAL A 107 -0.36 3.18 14.03
C VAL A 107 0.70 4.16 14.51
N LYS A 108 1.92 3.70 14.74
CA LYS A 108 3.05 4.57 15.15
C LYS A 108 3.35 5.63 14.09
N LEU A 109 3.31 5.29 12.81
CA LEU A 109 3.50 6.26 11.72
C LEU A 109 2.39 7.33 11.72
N ALA A 110 1.14 6.93 11.90
CA ALA A 110 0.04 7.87 12.01
C ALA A 110 0.23 8.84 13.19
N GLU A 111 0.64 8.34 14.34
CA GLU A 111 0.96 9.17 15.51
C GLU A 111 2.15 10.11 15.24
N LYS A 112 3.22 9.59 14.66
CA LYS A 112 4.42 10.38 14.34
C LYS A 112 4.11 11.52 13.37
N LYS A 113 3.15 11.34 12.48
CA LYS A 113 2.70 12.37 11.53
C LYS A 113 1.56 13.23 12.08
N HIS A 114 1.33 13.19 13.39
CA HIS A 114 0.33 13.99 14.12
C HIS A 114 -1.12 13.70 13.76
N PHE A 115 -1.42 12.47 13.30
CA PHE A 115 -2.78 12.01 13.05
C PHE A 115 -3.32 11.16 14.22
N TYR A 116 -3.17 11.65 15.43
CA TYR A 116 -3.58 10.94 16.65
C TYR A 116 -5.05 10.55 16.64
N ASN A 117 -5.90 11.41 16.09
CA ASN A 117 -7.34 11.14 15.98
C ASN A 117 -7.70 10.06 14.94
N LEU A 118 -6.77 9.69 14.07
CA LEU A 118 -6.98 8.69 13.02
C LEU A 118 -6.27 7.35 13.31
N LYS A 119 -5.50 7.26 14.40
CA LYS A 119 -4.81 6.02 14.75
C LYS A 119 -5.77 4.86 15.01
N GLY A 120 -6.91 5.12 15.65
CA GLY A 120 -7.94 4.12 15.87
C GLY A 120 -8.59 3.65 14.58
N PHE A 121 -8.79 4.56 13.64
CA PHE A 121 -9.27 4.24 12.30
C PHE A 121 -8.29 3.33 11.55
N VAL A 122 -7.01 3.68 11.51
CA VAL A 122 -5.96 2.87 10.88
C VAL A 122 -5.88 1.48 11.51
N ASN A 123 -5.85 1.43 12.84
CA ASN A 123 -5.80 0.17 13.59
C ASN A 123 -7.03 -0.71 13.28
N GLY A 124 -8.22 -0.13 13.31
CA GLY A 124 -9.47 -0.86 13.06
C GLY A 124 -9.55 -1.46 11.66
N VAL A 125 -9.23 -0.68 10.64
CA VAL A 125 -9.23 -1.14 9.25
C VAL A 125 -8.21 -2.27 9.05
N LEU A 126 -6.98 -2.08 9.49
CA LEU A 126 -5.91 -3.07 9.30
C LEU A 126 -6.15 -4.35 10.09
N ARG A 127 -6.62 -4.27 11.34
CA ARG A 127 -6.96 -5.47 12.12
C ARG A 127 -8.10 -6.27 11.49
N THR A 128 -9.08 -5.61 10.92
CA THR A 128 -10.16 -6.27 10.21
C THR A 128 -9.65 -7.00 8.97
N ILE A 129 -8.77 -6.38 8.21
CA ILE A 129 -8.13 -7.00 7.03
C ILE A 129 -7.28 -8.20 7.45
N VAL A 130 -6.52 -8.11 8.54
CA VAL A 130 -5.74 -9.23 9.09
C VAL A 130 -6.65 -10.40 9.43
N ARG A 131 -7.76 -10.14 10.13
CA ARG A 131 -8.72 -11.18 10.53
C ARG A 131 -9.36 -11.87 9.33
N GLU A 132 -9.66 -11.12 8.27
CA GLU A 132 -10.33 -11.61 7.06
C GLU A 132 -9.33 -12.00 5.95
N LYS A 133 -8.05 -12.08 6.26
CA LYS A 133 -6.95 -12.26 5.30
C LYS A 133 -7.14 -13.42 4.32
N ASP A 134 -7.71 -14.52 4.78
CA ASP A 134 -7.92 -15.72 3.96
C ASP A 134 -9.18 -15.64 3.09
N HIS A 135 -10.05 -14.66 3.32
CA HIS A 135 -11.34 -14.51 2.65
C HIS A 135 -11.60 -13.07 2.21
N LEU A 136 -10.59 -12.42 1.62
CA LEU A 136 -10.72 -11.03 1.19
C LEU A 136 -11.72 -10.90 0.04
N PRO A 137 -12.59 -9.87 0.08
CA PRO A 137 -13.64 -9.71 -0.92
C PRO A 137 -13.08 -9.31 -2.28
N MET A 138 -13.73 -9.81 -3.32
CA MET A 138 -13.50 -9.44 -4.70
C MET A 138 -14.83 -9.01 -5.35
N PRO A 139 -14.81 -8.17 -6.38
CA PRO A 139 -16.02 -7.81 -7.11
C PRO A 139 -16.68 -9.06 -7.69
N LYS A 140 -18.00 -8.99 -7.88
CA LYS A 140 -18.74 -10.08 -8.53
C LYS A 140 -18.36 -10.17 -10.01
N GLU A 141 -18.25 -11.39 -10.53
CA GLU A 141 -17.87 -11.65 -11.92
C GLU A 141 -18.87 -11.05 -12.93
N ASN A 142 -20.13 -10.86 -12.54
CA ASN A 142 -21.14 -10.25 -13.41
C ASN A 142 -20.82 -8.79 -13.78
N ASN A 143 -20.00 -8.10 -12.99
CA ASN A 143 -19.44 -6.80 -13.35
C ASN A 143 -18.03 -7.01 -13.92
N THR A 144 -17.95 -7.49 -15.15
CA THR A 144 -16.72 -7.94 -15.79
C THR A 144 -15.60 -6.89 -15.77
N THR A 145 -15.93 -5.63 -16.09
CA THR A 145 -14.94 -4.54 -16.12
C THR A 145 -14.34 -4.28 -14.75
N GLN A 146 -15.18 -4.15 -13.73
CA GLN A 146 -14.71 -3.93 -12.36
C GLN A 146 -13.95 -5.17 -11.84
N TYR A 147 -14.46 -6.34 -12.09
CA TYR A 147 -13.84 -7.60 -11.69
C TYR A 147 -12.43 -7.74 -12.27
N LEU A 148 -12.28 -7.52 -13.57
CA LEU A 148 -10.97 -7.60 -14.24
C LEU A 148 -10.01 -6.51 -13.74
N SER A 149 -10.51 -5.29 -13.56
CA SER A 149 -9.70 -4.19 -13.05
C SER A 149 -9.13 -4.52 -11.67
N VAL A 150 -9.96 -4.98 -10.75
CA VAL A 150 -9.52 -5.33 -9.40
C VAL A 150 -8.68 -6.60 -9.39
N LYS A 151 -9.12 -7.66 -10.07
CA LYS A 151 -8.42 -8.94 -10.08
C LYS A 151 -6.98 -8.82 -10.60
N TYR A 152 -6.78 -8.04 -11.64
CA TYR A 152 -5.46 -7.86 -12.26
C TYR A 152 -4.78 -6.55 -11.85
N SER A 153 -5.39 -5.79 -10.95
CA SER A 153 -4.90 -4.48 -10.49
C SER A 153 -4.56 -3.53 -11.65
N MET A 154 -5.46 -3.46 -12.64
CA MET A 154 -5.32 -2.62 -13.82
C MET A 154 -6.41 -1.55 -13.87
N PRO A 155 -6.11 -0.33 -14.38
CA PRO A 155 -7.15 0.67 -14.64
C PRO A 155 -8.24 0.14 -15.55
N VAL A 156 -9.48 0.60 -15.35
CA VAL A 156 -10.64 0.20 -16.14
C VAL A 156 -10.42 0.37 -17.65
N SER A 157 -9.73 1.43 -18.06
CA SER A 157 -9.39 1.69 -19.45
C SER A 157 -8.59 0.54 -20.11
N TYR A 158 -7.71 -0.12 -19.36
CA TYR A 158 -6.94 -1.25 -19.84
C TYR A 158 -7.77 -2.53 -19.97
N THR A 159 -8.78 -2.74 -19.14
CA THR A 159 -9.65 -3.90 -19.24
C THR A 159 -10.47 -3.90 -20.54
N HIS A 160 -10.84 -2.74 -21.05
CA HIS A 160 -11.51 -2.60 -22.33
C HIS A 160 -10.58 -2.85 -23.52
N LEU A 161 -9.30 -2.49 -23.39
CA LEU A 161 -8.30 -2.67 -24.46
C LEU A 161 -7.80 -4.10 -24.57
N THR A 162 -7.74 -4.84 -23.46
CA THR A 162 -7.18 -6.20 -23.43
C THR A 162 -8.18 -7.29 -23.83
N LEU A 163 -9.47 -7.08 -23.60
CA LEU A 163 -10.50 -8.06 -23.94
C LEU A 163 -10.55 -8.44 -25.43
N PRO A 164 -10.45 -7.50 -26.40
CA PRO A 164 -10.44 -7.85 -27.82
C PRO A 164 -9.19 -8.60 -28.29
N THR A 165 -8.06 -8.43 -27.62
CA THR A 165 -6.79 -9.06 -28.00
C THR A 165 -6.62 -10.49 -27.49
N ILE A 166 -7.44 -10.90 -26.54
CA ILE A 166 -7.42 -12.25 -25.97
C ILE A 166 -8.33 -13.20 -26.77
N ALA A 167 -9.26 -12.65 -27.50
CA ALA A 167 -10.14 -13.40 -28.39
C ALA A 167 -9.44 -13.62 -29.74
#